data_0d25f1b7d6972499e02ea5d8398d3ce1
#
_entry.id   0d25f1b7d6972499e02ea5d8398d3ce1
#
_cell.length_a   1.000
_cell.length_b   1.000
_cell.length_c   1.000
_cell.angle_alpha   90.00
_cell.angle_beta   90.00
_cell.angle_gamma   90.00
#
_symmetry.space_group_name_H-M   'P 1'
#
loop_
_entity.id
_entity.type
_entity.pdbx_description
1 polymer ?
#
loop_
_entity_poly.entity_id
_entity_poly.type
_entity_poly.pdbx_seq_one_letter_code
_entity_poly.pdbx_strand_id
1 'polypeptide(L)'
;METDELIFVRFLINKGRTFLSLNEKMKKVEIYTDGACRGNPGNGGWGAILVYGVYEKELSGGEAVTTNNRMELTAAIEGLSALKEPCEVMLYSDSKYLVDAYLQGWVHSWRANSWRRGRDELKNPDLWERLYALTEKHSVTFVWVKGHNGHDYNERCDRLATAFADSFA
;
A
#
# COMPACT_ATOMS: atom_id res chain seq x y z
N MET A 1 9.52 2.35 -29.55
CA MET A 1 9.76 2.56 -28.10
C MET A 1 8.58 1.95 -27.37
N GLU A 2 8.82 0.91 -26.61
CA GLU A 2 7.79 0.40 -25.71
C GLU A 2 7.60 1.43 -24.60
N THR A 3 6.36 1.78 -24.30
CA THR A 3 6.05 2.72 -23.21
C THR A 3 6.37 2.05 -21.86
N ASP A 4 6.77 2.85 -20.86
CA ASP A 4 7.08 2.36 -19.50
C ASP A 4 5.96 1.51 -18.91
N GLU A 5 4.72 1.79 -19.28
CA GLU A 5 3.54 1.03 -18.91
C GLU A 5 3.53 -0.39 -19.49
N LEU A 6 4.00 -0.57 -20.72
CA LEU A 6 4.15 -1.89 -21.35
C LEU A 6 5.25 -2.73 -20.71
N ILE A 7 6.32 -2.10 -20.27
CA ILE A 7 7.44 -2.76 -19.59
C ILE A 7 7.01 -3.20 -18.20
N PHE A 8 6.30 -2.35 -17.46
CA PHE A 8 5.77 -2.69 -16.14
C PHE A 8 4.67 -3.76 -16.24
N VAL A 9 3.82 -3.69 -17.27
CA VAL A 9 2.81 -4.71 -17.58
C VAL A 9 3.46 -6.03 -18.01
N ARG A 10 4.55 -6.01 -18.79
CA ARG A 10 5.33 -7.23 -19.10
C ARG A 10 5.97 -7.84 -17.86
N PHE A 11 6.47 -7.01 -16.96
CA PHE A 11 6.92 -7.45 -15.65
C PHE A 11 5.80 -8.14 -14.84
N LEU A 12 4.57 -7.66 -14.99
CA LEU A 12 3.39 -8.18 -14.31
C LEU A 12 2.75 -9.40 -15.00
N ILE A 13 3.00 -9.64 -16.30
CA ILE A 13 2.29 -10.63 -17.14
C ILE A 13 3.21 -11.78 -17.59
N ASN A 14 4.25 -12.12 -16.95
CA ASN A 14 5.02 -13.27 -17.38
C ASN A 14 4.21 -14.56 -17.19
N LYS A 15 3.52 -14.96 -18.29
CA LYS A 15 2.61 -16.09 -18.35
C LYS A 15 3.33 -17.41 -18.10
N GLY A 16 2.79 -18.16 -17.20
CA GLY A 16 2.69 -19.62 -17.30
C GLY A 16 4.02 -20.37 -17.30
N ARG A 17 4.61 -20.53 -16.13
CA ARG A 17 5.32 -21.75 -15.82
C ARG A 17 4.82 -22.26 -14.46
N THR A 18 4.01 -23.27 -14.54
CA THR A 18 3.75 -24.23 -13.49
C THR A 18 5.10 -24.77 -12.98
N PHE A 19 5.24 -24.80 -11.66
CA PHE A 19 6.43 -25.21 -10.93
C PHE A 19 7.56 -24.16 -10.91
N LEU A 20 7.49 -23.28 -9.90
CA LEU A 20 8.65 -22.58 -9.40
C LEU A 20 9.72 -23.60 -9.01
N SER A 21 10.83 -23.59 -9.72
CA SER A 21 12.04 -24.19 -9.18
C SER A 21 12.34 -23.49 -7.86
N LEU A 22 12.68 -24.22 -6.82
CA LEU A 22 12.97 -23.75 -5.45
C LEU A 22 14.09 -22.71 -5.36
N ASN A 23 14.47 -22.06 -6.46
CA ASN A 23 15.61 -21.15 -6.58
C ASN A 23 15.33 -19.85 -7.36
N GLU A 24 14.08 -19.54 -7.75
CA GLU A 24 13.79 -18.20 -8.28
C GLU A 24 13.63 -17.22 -7.13
N LYS A 25 14.63 -16.35 -6.98
CA LYS A 25 14.63 -15.28 -6.00
C LYS A 25 13.45 -14.34 -6.28
N MET A 26 12.59 -14.13 -5.30
CA MET A 26 11.48 -13.18 -5.42
C MET A 26 11.97 -11.81 -5.86
N LYS A 27 11.19 -11.14 -6.70
CA LYS A 27 11.49 -9.77 -7.15
C LYS A 27 11.38 -8.80 -5.98
N LYS A 28 12.35 -7.91 -5.88
CA LYS A 28 12.39 -6.87 -4.84
C LYS A 28 11.73 -5.61 -5.37
N VAL A 29 10.67 -5.17 -4.70
CA VAL A 29 9.90 -3.98 -5.04
C VAL A 29 9.85 -3.05 -3.84
N GLU A 30 10.03 -1.77 -4.09
CA GLU A 30 9.75 -0.73 -3.11
C GLU A 30 8.38 -0.13 -3.41
N ILE A 31 7.58 0.07 -2.36
CA ILE A 31 6.27 0.74 -2.45
C ILE A 31 6.25 1.89 -1.47
N TYR A 32 5.95 3.08 -1.97
CA TYR A 32 5.76 4.29 -1.18
C TYR A 32 4.27 4.62 -1.19
N THR A 33 3.71 4.96 -0.04
CA THR A 33 2.27 5.20 0.10
C THR A 33 1.98 6.40 0.98
N ASP A 34 0.89 7.11 0.67
CA ASP A 34 0.35 8.16 1.51
C ASP A 34 -1.16 8.28 1.34
N GLY A 35 -1.83 8.81 2.36
CA GLY A 35 -3.23 9.09 2.37
C GLY A 35 -3.51 10.52 2.88
N ALA A 36 -4.53 11.13 2.33
CA ALA A 36 -4.96 12.47 2.71
C ALA A 36 -6.48 12.56 2.80
N CYS A 37 -6.98 13.42 3.68
CA CYS A 37 -8.41 13.67 3.82
C CYS A 37 -8.66 15.15 4.10
N ARG A 38 -9.61 15.72 3.35
CA ARG A 38 -10.05 17.12 3.53
C ARG A 38 -11.20 17.16 4.53
N GLY A 39 -10.86 17.42 5.80
CA GLY A 39 -11.72 17.11 6.92
C GLY A 39 -11.62 15.63 7.29
N ASN A 40 -11.99 15.25 8.49
CA ASN A 40 -11.87 13.86 8.96
C ASN A 40 -13.08 13.48 9.80
N PRO A 41 -14.20 13.01 9.18
CA PRO A 41 -14.36 12.54 7.79
C PRO A 41 -14.50 13.67 6.75
N GLY A 42 -14.24 13.32 5.49
CA GLY A 42 -14.36 14.22 4.34
C GLY A 42 -13.87 13.57 3.05
N ASN A 43 -13.69 14.39 2.01
CA ASN A 43 -13.13 13.92 0.74
C ASN A 43 -11.69 13.49 0.94
N GLY A 44 -11.36 12.26 0.57
CA GLY A 44 -10.05 11.70 0.74
C GLY A 44 -9.44 11.18 -0.56
N GLY A 45 -8.12 11.11 -0.55
CA GLY A 45 -7.34 10.54 -1.62
C GLY A 45 -6.19 9.71 -1.07
N TRP A 46 -5.67 8.85 -1.91
CA TRP A 46 -4.49 8.04 -1.64
C TRP A 46 -3.54 8.08 -2.84
N GLY A 47 -2.27 7.92 -2.57
CA GLY A 47 -1.23 7.79 -3.58
C GLY A 47 -0.28 6.64 -3.26
N ALA A 48 0.18 5.96 -4.29
CA ALA A 48 1.19 4.92 -4.18
C ALA A 48 2.16 5.00 -5.36
N ILE A 49 3.45 4.76 -5.09
CA ILE A 49 4.49 4.67 -6.11
C ILE A 49 5.21 3.35 -5.94
N LEU A 50 5.19 2.53 -6.99
CA LEU A 50 5.89 1.25 -7.03
C LEU A 50 7.20 1.44 -7.81
N VAL A 51 8.29 0.93 -7.24
CA VAL A 51 9.63 1.03 -7.83
C VAL A 51 10.23 -0.36 -7.96
N TYR A 52 10.61 -0.71 -9.16
CA TYR A 52 11.35 -1.93 -9.47
C TYR A 52 12.54 -1.60 -10.37
N GLY A 53 13.75 -1.61 -9.81
CA GLY A 53 14.95 -1.19 -10.53
C GLY A 53 14.82 0.26 -11.00
N VAL A 54 14.83 0.47 -12.31
CA VAL A 54 14.67 1.79 -12.94
C VAL A 54 13.21 2.12 -13.30
N TYR A 55 12.28 1.20 -13.06
CA TYR A 55 10.87 1.36 -13.41
C TYR A 55 10.08 1.90 -12.23
N GLU A 56 9.21 2.86 -12.50
CA GLU A 56 8.29 3.44 -11.54
C GLU A 56 6.86 3.40 -12.07
N LYS A 57 5.90 3.19 -11.17
CA LYS A 57 4.48 3.31 -11.48
C LYS A 57 3.79 4.10 -10.37
N GLU A 58 3.08 5.15 -10.76
CA GLU A 58 2.23 5.92 -9.88
C GLU A 58 0.79 5.43 -9.93
N LEU A 59 0.16 5.31 -8.77
CA LEU A 59 -1.25 4.98 -8.59
C LEU A 59 -1.88 6.02 -7.68
N SER A 60 -3.13 6.36 -7.95
CA SER A 60 -3.90 7.23 -7.07
C SER A 60 -5.40 6.93 -7.17
N GLY A 61 -6.12 7.32 -6.17
CA GLY A 61 -7.56 7.18 -6.08
C GLY A 61 -8.11 7.89 -4.87
N GLY A 62 -9.39 7.71 -4.59
CA GLY A 62 -9.99 8.33 -3.42
C GLY A 62 -11.46 7.98 -3.22
N GLU A 63 -12.03 8.53 -2.16
CA GLU A 63 -13.43 8.37 -1.76
C GLU A 63 -13.99 9.72 -1.32
N ALA A 64 -15.27 9.99 -1.66
CA ALA A 64 -15.93 11.27 -1.35
C ALA A 64 -16.18 11.48 0.15
N VAL A 65 -16.41 10.42 0.92
CA VAL A 65 -16.58 10.51 2.38
C VAL A 65 -15.77 9.40 3.03
N THR A 66 -14.64 9.77 3.60
CA THR A 66 -13.70 8.82 4.19
C THR A 66 -12.91 9.45 5.34
N THR A 67 -11.89 8.77 5.81
CA THR A 67 -10.98 9.25 6.85
C THR A 67 -9.53 9.14 6.40
N ASN A 68 -8.64 9.89 7.03
CA ASN A 68 -7.21 9.81 6.77
C ASN A 68 -6.70 8.37 6.93
N ASN A 69 -7.04 7.70 8.02
CA ASN A 69 -6.60 6.33 8.28
C ASN A 69 -7.07 5.33 7.21
N ARG A 70 -8.31 5.48 6.72
CA ARG A 70 -8.80 4.64 5.61
C ARG A 70 -7.98 4.85 4.34
N MET A 71 -7.62 6.09 4.02
CA MET A 71 -6.82 6.40 2.84
C MET A 71 -5.38 5.87 2.96
N GLU A 72 -4.79 5.92 4.15
CA GLU A 72 -3.48 5.32 4.42
C GLU A 72 -3.49 3.80 4.20
N LEU A 73 -4.49 3.11 4.71
CA LEU A 73 -4.65 1.66 4.49
C LEU A 73 -4.94 1.34 3.02
N THR A 74 -5.79 2.12 2.37
CA THR A 74 -6.14 1.92 0.96
C THR A 74 -4.93 2.10 0.05
N ALA A 75 -4.07 3.08 0.31
CA ALA A 75 -2.83 3.27 -0.44
C ALA A 75 -1.94 2.00 -0.39
N ALA A 76 -1.76 1.41 0.77
CA ALA A 76 -0.99 0.18 0.93
C ALA A 76 -1.65 -1.01 0.22
N ILE A 77 -2.98 -1.15 0.35
CA ILE A 77 -3.76 -2.21 -0.31
C ILE A 77 -3.63 -2.10 -1.83
N GLU A 78 -3.86 -0.93 -2.39
CA GLU A 78 -3.81 -0.71 -3.85
C GLU A 78 -2.40 -0.89 -4.40
N GLY A 79 -1.39 -0.42 -3.67
CA GLY A 79 0.01 -0.64 -4.03
C GLY A 79 0.37 -2.13 -4.11
N LEU A 80 0.03 -2.90 -3.08
CA LEU A 80 0.29 -4.34 -3.05
C LEU A 80 -0.57 -5.12 -4.07
N SER A 81 -1.81 -4.69 -4.27
CA SER A 81 -2.74 -5.32 -5.24
C SER A 81 -2.28 -5.18 -6.69
N ALA A 82 -1.46 -4.18 -6.99
CA ALA A 82 -0.91 -3.97 -8.33
C ALA A 82 0.18 -5.00 -8.69
N LEU A 83 0.74 -5.70 -7.73
CA LEU A 83 1.73 -6.75 -7.94
C LEU A 83 1.03 -8.03 -8.42
N LYS A 84 1.50 -8.61 -9.53
CA LYS A 84 0.88 -9.79 -10.17
C LYS A 84 1.50 -11.12 -9.75
N GLU A 85 2.61 -11.08 -9.05
CA GLU A 85 3.32 -12.26 -8.53
C GLU A 85 3.81 -12.00 -7.11
N PRO A 86 4.09 -13.04 -6.31
CA PRO A 86 4.70 -12.84 -5.00
C PRO A 86 6.03 -12.10 -5.10
N CYS A 87 6.17 -11.03 -4.32
CA CYS A 87 7.34 -10.17 -4.28
C CYS A 87 7.87 -10.00 -2.85
N GLU A 88 9.15 -9.69 -2.75
CA GLU A 88 9.75 -9.14 -1.54
C GLU A 88 9.57 -7.62 -1.58
N VAL A 89 8.77 -7.08 -0.67
CA VAL A 89 8.34 -5.68 -0.69
C VAL A 89 8.87 -4.92 0.52
N MET A 90 9.49 -3.76 0.27
CA MET A 90 9.71 -2.73 1.27
C MET A 90 8.62 -1.68 1.10
N LEU A 91 7.71 -1.56 2.08
CA LEU A 91 6.62 -0.60 2.04
C LEU A 91 6.89 0.55 3.01
N TYR A 92 7.02 1.75 2.46
CA TYR A 92 7.34 2.99 3.17
C TYR A 92 6.08 3.83 3.36
N SER A 93 5.80 4.22 4.59
CA SER A 93 4.67 5.08 4.94
C SER A 93 5.02 5.99 6.12
N ASP A 94 4.48 7.18 6.16
CA ASP A 94 4.57 8.07 7.31
C ASP A 94 3.43 7.85 8.33
N SER A 95 2.49 6.97 8.01
CA SER A 95 1.39 6.60 8.90
C SER A 95 1.83 5.63 9.99
N LYS A 96 1.98 6.11 11.21
CA LYS A 96 2.19 5.24 12.38
C LYS A 96 1.03 4.29 12.61
N TYR A 97 -0.19 4.73 12.31
CA TYR A 97 -1.39 3.89 12.40
C TYR A 97 -1.24 2.60 11.59
N LEU A 98 -0.71 2.70 10.37
CA LEU A 98 -0.43 1.55 9.52
C LEU A 98 0.80 0.76 9.99
N VAL A 99 1.94 1.45 10.10
CA VAL A 99 3.25 0.81 10.29
C VAL A 99 3.36 0.12 11.65
N ASP A 100 2.92 0.78 12.72
CA ASP A 100 3.01 0.22 14.07
C ASP A 100 2.13 -1.03 14.23
N ALA A 101 1.00 -1.11 13.56
CA ALA A 101 0.15 -2.29 13.61
C ALA A 101 0.88 -3.57 13.16
N TYR A 102 1.78 -3.45 12.20
CA TYR A 102 2.64 -4.54 11.74
C TYR A 102 3.89 -4.71 12.59
N LEU A 103 4.61 -3.62 12.88
CA LEU A 103 5.85 -3.68 13.66
C LEU A 103 5.62 -4.17 15.10
N GLN A 104 4.49 -3.83 15.71
CA GLN A 104 4.11 -4.29 17.05
C GLN A 104 3.38 -5.64 17.03
N GLY A 105 3.08 -6.18 15.85
CA GLY A 105 2.38 -7.45 15.71
C GLY A 105 0.89 -7.41 16.04
N TRP A 106 0.27 -6.24 16.16
CA TRP A 106 -1.16 -6.10 16.53
C TRP A 106 -2.08 -6.75 15.52
N VAL A 107 -1.75 -6.68 14.22
CA VAL A 107 -2.55 -7.28 13.15
C VAL A 107 -2.76 -8.79 13.34
N HIS A 108 -1.75 -9.48 13.86
CA HIS A 108 -1.85 -10.93 14.11
C HIS A 108 -2.82 -11.22 15.26
N SER A 109 -2.80 -10.42 16.31
CA SER A 109 -3.75 -10.51 17.42
C SER A 109 -5.18 -10.20 16.99
N TRP A 110 -5.36 -9.17 16.17
CA TRP A 110 -6.69 -8.82 15.65
C TRP A 110 -7.24 -9.91 14.75
N ARG A 111 -6.43 -10.46 13.85
CA ARG A 111 -6.83 -11.59 13.01
C ARG A 111 -7.24 -12.80 13.84
N ALA A 112 -6.44 -13.18 14.83
CA ALA A 112 -6.72 -14.30 15.71
C ALA A 112 -8.01 -14.10 16.53
N ASN A 113 -8.40 -12.85 16.78
CA ASN A 113 -9.61 -12.45 17.49
C ASN A 113 -10.75 -11.97 16.55
N SER A 114 -10.83 -12.55 15.35
CA SER A 114 -11.88 -12.26 14.37
C SER A 114 -12.02 -10.76 14.04
N TRP A 115 -10.88 -10.08 13.89
CA TRP A 115 -10.77 -8.66 13.59
C TRP A 115 -11.42 -7.77 14.65
N ARG A 116 -11.20 -8.12 15.91
CA ARG A 116 -11.60 -7.33 17.07
C ARG A 116 -10.38 -6.93 17.90
N ARG A 117 -10.49 -5.79 18.58
CA ARG A 117 -9.50 -5.30 19.52
C ARG A 117 -9.92 -5.69 20.95
N GLY A 118 -9.47 -6.85 21.39
CA GLY A 118 -9.92 -7.40 22.66
C GLY A 118 -11.44 -7.61 22.66
N ARG A 119 -12.18 -6.93 23.55
CA ARG A 119 -13.65 -6.93 23.61
C ARG A 119 -14.27 -5.83 22.75
N ASP A 120 -13.49 -4.86 22.34
CA ASP A 120 -13.94 -3.70 21.57
C ASP A 120 -13.95 -3.97 20.07
N GLU A 121 -14.66 -3.12 19.34
CA GLU A 121 -14.63 -3.12 17.89
C GLU A 121 -13.29 -2.57 17.40
N LEU A 122 -12.73 -3.21 16.40
CA LEU A 122 -11.60 -2.69 15.66
C LEU A 122 -12.11 -1.68 14.61
N LYS A 123 -11.46 -0.53 14.50
CA LYS A 123 -11.74 0.40 13.40
C LYS A 123 -11.17 -0.13 12.09
N ASN A 124 -11.90 0.06 11.01
CA ASN A 124 -11.52 -0.32 9.64
C ASN A 124 -11.19 -1.82 9.48
N PRO A 125 -11.98 -2.74 10.06
CA PRO A 125 -11.68 -4.17 10.00
C PRO A 125 -11.68 -4.69 8.56
N ASP A 126 -12.51 -4.15 7.69
CA ASP A 126 -12.60 -4.45 6.25
C ASP A 126 -11.27 -4.22 5.55
N LEU A 127 -10.62 -3.09 5.79
CA LEU A 127 -9.33 -2.74 5.18
C LEU A 127 -8.18 -3.53 5.81
N TRP A 128 -8.18 -3.73 7.11
CA TRP A 128 -7.17 -4.54 7.79
C TRP A 128 -7.17 -6.00 7.31
N GLU A 129 -8.33 -6.58 7.12
CA GLU A 129 -8.48 -7.94 6.60
C GLU A 129 -7.94 -8.07 5.17
N ARG A 130 -8.27 -7.12 4.30
CA ARG A 130 -7.76 -7.07 2.93
C ARG A 130 -6.23 -6.90 2.89
N LEU A 131 -5.71 -5.99 3.69
CA LEU A 131 -4.27 -5.74 3.76
C LEU A 131 -3.52 -6.96 4.28
N TYR A 132 -4.04 -7.61 5.31
CA TYR A 132 -3.43 -8.81 5.87
C TYR A 132 -3.32 -9.94 4.84
N ALA A 133 -4.38 -10.17 4.06
CA ALA A 133 -4.36 -11.18 2.99
C ALA A 133 -3.26 -10.89 1.95
N LEU A 134 -3.02 -9.62 1.61
CA LEU A 134 -1.94 -9.23 0.71
C LEU A 134 -0.56 -9.43 1.33
N THR A 135 -0.40 -9.17 2.62
CA THR A 135 0.87 -9.42 3.32
C THR A 135 1.18 -10.91 3.52
N GLU A 136 0.18 -11.78 3.43
CA GLU A 136 0.40 -13.23 3.36
C GLU A 136 0.87 -13.69 1.97
N LYS A 137 0.44 -13.01 0.92
CA LYS A 137 0.82 -13.31 -0.47
C LYS A 137 2.25 -12.85 -0.80
N HIS A 138 2.70 -11.74 -0.22
CA HIS A 138 4.01 -11.15 -0.44
C HIS A 138 4.84 -11.21 0.85
N SER A 139 6.17 -11.07 0.72
CA SER A 139 7.04 -10.85 1.87
C SER A 139 7.18 -9.34 2.08
N VAL A 140 6.39 -8.76 2.99
CA VAL A 140 6.31 -7.31 3.18
C VAL A 140 7.02 -6.88 4.46
N THR A 141 7.94 -5.92 4.32
CA THR A 141 8.55 -5.20 5.43
C THR A 141 8.03 -3.78 5.45
N PHE A 142 7.39 -3.38 6.53
CA PHE A 142 6.90 -2.02 6.71
C PHE A 142 7.99 -1.14 7.31
N VAL A 143 8.19 0.03 6.72
CA VAL A 143 9.18 1.03 7.15
C VAL A 143 8.49 2.35 7.39
N TRP A 144 8.61 2.88 8.61
CA TRP A 144 8.13 4.21 8.89
C TRP A 144 9.10 5.27 8.37
N VAL A 145 8.58 6.28 7.69
CA VAL A 145 9.32 7.47 7.28
C VAL A 145 8.67 8.70 7.90
N LYS A 146 9.47 9.71 8.24
CA LYS A 146 8.93 10.97 8.75
C LYS A 146 8.31 11.76 7.60
N GLY A 147 7.02 12.09 7.72
CA GLY A 147 6.32 12.90 6.75
C GLY A 147 6.88 14.32 6.64
N HIS A 148 6.80 14.92 5.45
CA HIS A 148 7.26 16.29 5.14
C HIS A 148 8.70 16.58 5.54
N ASN A 149 9.59 15.60 5.37
CA ASN A 149 11.00 15.69 5.75
C ASN A 149 11.95 15.57 4.52
N GLY A 150 11.54 16.09 3.37
CA GLY A 150 12.34 16.07 2.14
C GLY A 150 12.50 14.68 1.52
N HIS A 151 11.66 13.73 1.85
CA HIS A 151 11.66 12.40 1.25
C HIS A 151 10.85 12.43 -0.04
N ASP A 152 11.54 12.45 -1.18
CA ASP A 152 10.95 12.68 -2.51
C ASP A 152 9.73 11.80 -2.82
N TYR A 153 9.81 10.50 -2.60
CA TYR A 153 8.72 9.58 -2.87
C TYR A 153 7.53 9.79 -1.93
N ASN A 154 7.78 10.07 -0.66
CA ASN A 154 6.71 10.38 0.30
C ASN A 154 5.97 11.67 -0.11
N GLU A 155 6.69 12.71 -0.49
CA GLU A 155 6.09 13.97 -0.95
C GLU A 155 5.33 13.81 -2.27
N ARG A 156 5.82 12.98 -3.18
CA ARG A 156 5.10 12.66 -4.41
C ARG A 156 3.79 11.91 -4.13
N CYS A 157 3.79 10.96 -3.20
CA CYS A 157 2.58 10.27 -2.77
C CYS A 157 1.59 11.23 -2.09
N ASP A 158 2.06 12.16 -1.26
CA ASP A 158 1.22 13.20 -0.67
C ASP A 158 0.54 14.07 -1.75
N ARG A 159 1.29 14.50 -2.76
CA ARG A 159 0.71 15.26 -3.89
C ARG A 159 -0.34 14.46 -4.66
N LEU A 160 -0.12 13.19 -4.92
CA LEU A 160 -1.10 12.31 -5.56
C LEU A 160 -2.38 12.19 -4.71
N ALA A 161 -2.22 11.96 -3.42
CA ALA A 161 -3.32 11.82 -2.47
C ALA A 161 -4.14 13.11 -2.35
N THR A 162 -3.49 14.24 -2.13
CA THR A 162 -4.15 15.54 -1.97
C THR A 162 -4.83 16.01 -3.26
N ALA A 163 -4.20 15.82 -4.41
CA ALA A 163 -4.80 16.14 -5.70
C ALA A 163 -6.09 15.33 -5.93
N PHE A 164 -6.10 14.05 -5.57
CA PHE A 164 -7.30 13.24 -5.72
C PHE A 164 -8.41 13.66 -4.74
N ALA A 165 -8.07 13.92 -3.48
CA ALA A 165 -9.02 14.43 -2.50
C ALA A 165 -9.68 15.75 -2.97
N ASP A 166 -8.90 16.65 -3.54
CA ASP A 166 -9.36 17.93 -4.05
C ASP A 166 -10.24 17.80 -5.31
N SER A 167 -10.15 16.69 -6.05
CA SER A 167 -10.96 16.42 -7.24
C SER A 167 -12.45 16.24 -6.96
N PHE A 168 -12.83 15.97 -5.71
CA PHE A 168 -14.23 15.87 -5.28
C PHE A 168 -14.89 17.22 -4.97
N ALA A 169 -14.13 18.28 -5.00
CA ALA A 169 -14.64 19.63 -4.68
C ALA A 169 -15.51 20.21 -5.80
#